data_25c243442fabe4c8a980f9b0644636fe
#
_entry.id   25c243442fabe4c8a980f9b0644636fe
#
_cell.length_a   1.000
_cell.length_b   1.000
_cell.length_c   1.000
_cell.angle_alpha   90.00
_cell.angle_beta   90.00
_cell.angle_gamma   90.00
#
_symmetry.space_group_name_H-M   'P 1'
#
loop_
_entity.id
_entity.type
_entity.pdbx_description
1 polymer ?
#
loop_
_entity_poly.entity_id
_entity_poly.type
_entity_poly.pdbx_seq_one_letter_code
_entity_poly.pdbx_strand_id
1 'polypeptide(L)'
;MDTRDEITLGGVSDTRAAPQVVRYSERLWVPWWWWLPGMGLAALIALEVNQGVRTLPNWLPFAVLCPVAGAVLLWFSKTEVRVVSGAPDDPTAGTELWVNDAHLPVSVISRSAEVPKSAKSAALGRQLDPAAYVMHRAWVGPMVLVVLDDPDDPTPYWLVSCRRPDRVLSALRS
;
A
#
# COMPACT_ATOMS: atom_id res chain seq x y z
N MET A 1 46.79 -34.44 33.38
CA MET A 1 46.97 -33.03 33.02
C MET A 1 46.01 -32.79 31.87
N ASP A 2 44.79 -32.46 32.27
CA ASP A 2 43.58 -32.46 31.44
C ASP A 2 43.25 -31.02 31.10
N THR A 3 43.43 -30.65 29.84
CA THR A 3 43.13 -29.33 29.34
C THR A 3 41.85 -29.41 28.52
N ARG A 4 40.72 -29.15 29.17
CA ARG A 4 39.42 -29.00 28.52
C ARG A 4 39.40 -27.63 27.83
N ASP A 5 39.42 -27.66 26.52
CA ASP A 5 39.07 -26.51 25.70
C ASP A 5 37.59 -26.16 25.87
N GLU A 6 37.30 -25.12 26.61
CA GLU A 6 35.98 -24.47 26.61
C GLU A 6 35.75 -23.79 25.26
N ILE A 7 34.97 -24.45 24.42
CA ILE A 7 34.41 -23.83 23.23
C ILE A 7 33.35 -22.85 23.72
N THR A 8 33.74 -21.59 23.81
CA THR A 8 32.83 -20.47 24.02
C THR A 8 31.96 -20.35 22.76
N LEU A 9 30.74 -20.89 22.83
CA LEU A 9 29.69 -20.64 21.82
C LEU A 9 29.42 -19.15 21.81
N GLY A 10 29.96 -18.48 20.76
CA GLY A 10 29.73 -17.09 20.51
C GLY A 10 28.21 -16.81 20.46
N GLY A 11 27.79 -15.85 21.27
CA GLY A 11 26.42 -15.46 21.40
C GLY A 11 25.81 -15.18 20.04
N VAL A 12 24.73 -15.87 19.72
CA VAL A 12 23.80 -15.50 18.69
C VAL A 12 23.29 -14.11 19.09
N SER A 13 23.79 -13.12 18.41
CA SER A 13 23.26 -11.75 18.51
C SER A 13 21.82 -11.82 18.04
N ASP A 14 20.91 -11.93 19.00
CA ASP A 14 19.48 -11.81 18.79
C ASP A 14 19.27 -10.39 18.26
N THR A 15 19.27 -10.25 16.93
CA THR A 15 18.95 -8.99 16.25
C THR A 15 17.47 -8.77 16.43
N ARG A 16 17.11 -8.43 17.67
CA ARG A 16 15.76 -8.00 18.02
C ARG A 16 15.52 -6.72 17.24
N ALA A 17 14.75 -6.83 16.15
CA ALA A 17 14.30 -5.66 15.41
C ALA A 17 13.73 -4.66 16.42
N ALA A 18 14.29 -3.44 16.45
CA ALA A 18 13.84 -2.41 17.38
C ALA A 18 12.33 -2.24 17.24
N PRO A 19 11.57 -2.09 18.34
CA PRO A 19 10.13 -1.97 18.27
C PRO A 19 9.76 -0.71 17.47
N GLN A 20 9.22 -0.90 16.27
CA GLN A 20 8.77 0.18 15.42
C GLN A 20 7.50 0.81 16.00
N VAL A 21 7.46 2.12 16.11
CA VAL A 21 6.28 2.86 16.55
C VAL A 21 5.48 3.30 15.32
N VAL A 22 4.29 2.76 15.16
CA VAL A 22 3.37 3.17 14.09
C VAL A 22 2.76 4.51 14.47
N ARG A 23 3.19 5.59 13.82
CA ARG A 23 2.67 6.97 14.04
C ARG A 23 1.35 7.20 13.32
N TYR A 24 1.21 6.59 12.15
CA TYR A 24 -0.02 6.66 11.36
C TYR A 24 -0.21 5.36 10.59
N SER A 25 -1.44 4.88 10.51
CA SER A 25 -1.83 3.76 9.66
C SER A 25 -3.23 4.02 9.11
N GLU A 26 -3.37 3.85 7.80
CA GLU A 26 -4.64 3.98 7.11
C GLU A 26 -4.82 2.84 6.12
N ARG A 27 -5.94 2.13 6.23
CA ARG A 27 -6.33 1.09 5.30
C ARG A 27 -7.36 1.61 4.31
N LEU A 28 -7.06 1.50 3.02
CA LEU A 28 -7.88 2.04 1.94
C LEU A 28 -8.93 1.01 1.48
N TRP A 29 -9.85 0.67 2.36
CA TRP A 29 -10.94 -0.25 2.04
C TRP A 29 -11.76 0.20 0.85
N VAL A 30 -12.14 -0.76 -0.02
CA VAL A 30 -13.10 -0.54 -1.09
C VAL A 30 -14.46 -0.21 -0.47
N PRO A 31 -15.12 0.90 -0.85
CA PRO A 31 -16.45 1.24 -0.36
C PRO A 31 -17.46 0.13 -0.64
N TRP A 32 -18.38 -0.10 0.29
CA TRP A 32 -19.39 -1.16 0.18
C TRP A 32 -20.24 -1.08 -1.09
N TRP A 33 -20.51 0.11 -1.61
CA TRP A 33 -21.29 0.31 -2.84
C TRP A 33 -20.59 -0.17 -4.12
N TRP A 34 -19.25 -0.36 -4.10
CA TRP A 34 -18.51 -0.99 -5.20
C TRP A 34 -18.80 -2.49 -5.33
N TRP A 35 -19.31 -3.11 -4.27
CA TRP A 35 -19.72 -4.51 -4.31
C TRP A 35 -20.91 -4.73 -5.23
N LEU A 36 -21.83 -3.76 -5.32
CA LEU A 36 -23.01 -3.85 -6.20
C LEU A 36 -22.62 -3.95 -7.68
N PRO A 37 -21.85 -3.00 -8.27
CA PRO A 37 -21.44 -3.14 -9.66
C PRO A 37 -20.48 -4.32 -9.89
N GLY A 38 -19.60 -4.64 -8.94
CA GLY A 38 -18.69 -5.78 -9.05
C GLY A 38 -19.43 -7.12 -9.12
N MET A 39 -20.36 -7.35 -8.20
CA MET A 39 -21.21 -8.56 -8.20
C MET A 39 -22.18 -8.57 -9.37
N GLY A 40 -22.75 -7.42 -9.75
CA GLY A 40 -23.61 -7.27 -10.92
C GLY A 40 -22.89 -7.66 -12.22
N LEU A 41 -21.66 -7.20 -12.40
CA LEU A 41 -20.83 -7.58 -13.56
C LEU A 41 -20.53 -9.09 -13.57
N ALA A 42 -20.17 -9.65 -12.41
CA ALA A 42 -19.91 -11.09 -12.30
C ALA A 42 -21.17 -11.92 -12.65
N ALA A 43 -22.35 -11.47 -12.16
CA ALA A 43 -23.61 -12.13 -12.49
C ALA A 43 -23.96 -12.00 -13.99
N LEU A 44 -23.71 -10.83 -14.60
CA LEU A 44 -23.95 -10.64 -16.03
C LEU A 44 -23.05 -11.57 -16.86
N ILE A 45 -21.76 -11.66 -16.54
CA ILE A 45 -20.84 -12.60 -17.21
C ILE A 45 -21.29 -14.05 -17.02
N ALA A 46 -21.77 -14.41 -15.83
CA ALA A 46 -22.28 -15.75 -15.56
C ALA A 46 -23.50 -16.08 -16.42
N LEU A 47 -24.40 -15.11 -16.66
CA LEU A 47 -25.55 -15.27 -17.56
C LEU A 47 -25.09 -15.48 -19.00
N GLU A 48 -24.14 -14.72 -19.49
CA GLU A 48 -23.58 -14.86 -20.85
C GLU A 48 -22.94 -16.24 -21.05
N VAL A 49 -22.16 -16.71 -20.06
CA VAL A 49 -21.57 -18.06 -20.08
C VAL A 49 -22.68 -19.14 -20.17
N ASN A 50 -23.76 -18.99 -19.41
CA ASN A 50 -24.89 -19.94 -19.44
C ASN A 50 -25.61 -19.97 -20.80
N GLN A 51 -25.66 -18.85 -21.50
CA GLN A 51 -26.25 -18.79 -22.85
C GLN A 51 -25.35 -19.43 -23.90
N GLY A 52 -24.03 -19.26 -23.75
CA GLY A 52 -23.03 -19.81 -24.70
C GLY A 52 -22.75 -21.31 -24.50
N VAL A 53 -22.76 -21.80 -23.27
CA VAL A 53 -22.37 -23.19 -22.95
C VAL A 53 -23.51 -23.92 -22.25
N ARG A 54 -24.38 -24.51 -23.05
CA ARG A 54 -25.59 -25.21 -22.56
C ARG A 54 -25.35 -26.53 -21.82
N THR A 55 -24.12 -27.03 -21.84
CA THR A 55 -23.73 -28.29 -21.16
C THR A 55 -23.43 -28.12 -19.70
N LEU A 56 -23.25 -26.87 -19.24
CA LEU A 56 -22.96 -26.55 -17.83
C LEU A 56 -24.25 -26.42 -17.01
N PRO A 57 -24.23 -26.84 -15.74
CA PRO A 57 -25.32 -26.51 -14.80
C PRO A 57 -25.42 -24.99 -14.66
N ASN A 58 -26.64 -24.43 -14.70
CA ASN A 58 -26.87 -22.98 -14.72
C ASN A 58 -26.33 -22.23 -13.47
N TRP A 59 -26.14 -22.92 -12.36
CA TRP A 59 -25.61 -22.35 -11.11
C TRP A 59 -24.07 -22.26 -11.10
N LEU A 60 -23.38 -23.10 -11.92
CA LEU A 60 -21.91 -23.25 -11.88
C LEU A 60 -21.17 -21.95 -12.19
N PRO A 61 -21.49 -21.19 -13.26
CA PRO A 61 -20.83 -19.93 -13.55
C PRO A 61 -20.98 -18.92 -12.40
N PHE A 62 -22.13 -18.84 -11.75
CA PHE A 62 -22.35 -17.99 -10.58
C PHE A 62 -21.52 -18.42 -9.39
N ALA A 63 -21.45 -19.72 -9.12
CA ALA A 63 -20.68 -20.27 -8.00
C ALA A 63 -19.17 -20.03 -8.15
N VAL A 64 -18.68 -19.81 -9.36
CA VAL A 64 -17.27 -19.49 -9.61
C VAL A 64 -17.04 -17.99 -9.68
N LEU A 65 -17.82 -17.27 -10.51
CA LEU A 65 -17.54 -15.87 -10.81
C LEU A 65 -17.86 -14.93 -9.65
N CYS A 66 -18.93 -15.20 -8.86
CA CYS A 66 -19.24 -14.35 -7.73
C CYS A 66 -18.17 -14.42 -6.60
N PRO A 67 -17.69 -15.59 -6.16
CA PRO A 67 -16.58 -15.66 -5.22
C PRO A 67 -15.28 -15.06 -5.76
N VAL A 68 -14.99 -15.24 -7.06
CA VAL A 68 -13.80 -14.61 -7.68
C VAL A 68 -13.91 -13.09 -7.66
N ALA A 69 -15.06 -12.52 -8.03
CA ALA A 69 -15.28 -11.07 -7.94
C ALA A 69 -15.15 -10.56 -6.50
N GLY A 70 -15.71 -11.30 -5.52
CA GLY A 70 -15.54 -11.01 -4.11
C GLY A 70 -14.07 -11.04 -3.66
N ALA A 71 -13.32 -12.05 -4.06
CA ALA A 71 -11.90 -12.18 -3.76
C ALA A 71 -11.07 -11.03 -4.37
N VAL A 72 -11.37 -10.61 -5.60
CA VAL A 72 -10.74 -9.46 -6.26
C VAL A 72 -11.02 -8.16 -5.48
N LEU A 73 -12.28 -7.92 -5.09
CA LEU A 73 -12.64 -6.73 -4.30
C LEU A 73 -11.96 -6.72 -2.93
N LEU A 74 -11.84 -7.87 -2.27
CA LEU A 74 -11.10 -8.01 -1.01
C LEU A 74 -9.60 -7.77 -1.22
N TRP A 75 -9.03 -8.25 -2.32
CA TRP A 75 -7.63 -8.01 -2.64
C TRP A 75 -7.32 -6.53 -2.84
N PHE A 76 -8.16 -5.80 -3.56
CA PHE A 76 -8.05 -4.35 -3.69
C PHE A 76 -8.19 -3.61 -2.36
N SER A 77 -8.88 -4.20 -1.38
CA SER A 77 -9.05 -3.64 -0.03
C SER A 77 -7.81 -3.78 0.87
N LYS A 78 -6.79 -4.54 0.46
CA LYS A 78 -5.57 -4.76 1.28
C LYS A 78 -4.58 -3.61 1.25
N THR A 79 -4.85 -2.55 0.47
CA THR A 79 -3.95 -1.39 0.36
C THR A 79 -3.85 -0.65 1.69
N GLU A 80 -2.63 -0.47 2.16
CA GLU A 80 -2.32 0.20 3.42
C GLU A 80 -1.25 1.28 3.22
N VAL A 81 -1.42 2.41 3.90
CA VAL A 81 -0.44 3.48 4.00
C VAL A 81 -0.09 3.64 5.47
N ARG A 82 1.18 3.50 5.82
CA ARG A 82 1.68 3.61 7.18
C ARG A 82 2.85 4.60 7.26
N VAL A 83 2.94 5.32 8.37
CA VAL A 83 4.14 6.06 8.75
C VAL A 83 4.67 5.42 10.02
N VAL A 84 5.87 4.92 9.95
CA VAL A 84 6.51 4.18 11.03
C VAL A 84 7.78 4.90 11.41
N SER A 85 8.04 5.05 12.70
CA SER A 85 9.34 5.49 13.20
C SER A 85 9.95 4.41 14.06
N GLY A 86 11.27 4.38 14.10
CA GLY A 86 12.00 3.49 15.01
C GLY A 86 11.66 3.75 16.46
N ALA A 87 12.22 2.91 17.34
CA ALA A 87 11.96 3.01 18.77
C ALA A 87 12.32 4.41 19.32
N PRO A 88 11.57 4.91 20.32
CA PRO A 88 11.85 6.19 20.96
C PRO A 88 13.27 6.30 21.53
N ASP A 89 13.88 5.16 21.83
CA ASP A 89 15.21 5.05 22.44
C ASP A 89 16.35 4.91 21.41
N ASP A 90 16.00 4.82 20.11
CA ASP A 90 16.98 4.76 19.03
C ASP A 90 16.83 5.97 18.10
N PRO A 91 17.63 7.04 18.32
CA PRO A 91 17.58 8.25 17.50
C PRO A 91 18.09 8.01 16.06
N THR A 92 18.70 6.85 15.76
CA THR A 92 19.13 6.48 14.42
C THR A 92 18.02 5.79 13.62
N ALA A 93 17.00 5.30 14.30
CA ALA A 93 15.83 4.71 13.65
C ALA A 93 14.99 5.82 13.02
N GLY A 94 15.19 6.05 11.74
CA GLY A 94 14.50 7.06 10.95
C GLY A 94 12.99 6.81 10.85
N THR A 95 12.24 7.84 10.51
CA THR A 95 10.84 7.71 10.13
C THR A 95 10.75 7.24 8.67
N GLU A 96 9.86 6.31 8.39
CA GLU A 96 9.63 5.74 7.06
C GLU A 96 8.16 5.83 6.66
N LEU A 97 7.93 6.14 5.39
CA LEU A 97 6.62 6.04 4.76
C LEU A 97 6.50 4.66 4.09
N TRP A 98 5.54 3.87 4.54
CA TRP A 98 5.22 2.57 3.94
C TRP A 98 3.94 2.65 3.13
N VAL A 99 4.00 2.14 1.91
CA VAL A 99 2.87 2.04 0.99
C VAL A 99 2.80 0.60 0.49
N ASN A 100 1.92 -0.20 1.07
CA ASN A 100 1.94 -1.67 0.95
C ASN A 100 3.32 -2.23 1.36
N ASP A 101 4.04 -2.84 0.40
CA ASP A 101 5.36 -3.44 0.61
C ASP A 101 6.52 -2.48 0.27
N ALA A 102 6.22 -1.33 -0.35
CA ALA A 102 7.21 -0.31 -0.66
C ALA A 102 7.41 0.61 0.55
N HIS A 103 8.65 0.96 0.84
CA HIS A 103 9.00 1.88 1.93
C HIS A 103 9.95 2.97 1.45
N LEU A 104 9.84 4.12 2.09
CA LEU A 104 10.59 5.32 1.77
C LEU A 104 11.07 5.99 3.05
N PRO A 105 12.39 6.07 3.29
CA PRO A 105 12.94 6.82 4.41
C PRO A 105 12.62 8.31 4.29
N VAL A 106 12.27 8.96 5.40
CA VAL A 106 11.98 10.42 5.40
C VAL A 106 13.24 11.23 5.05
N SER A 107 14.43 10.70 5.28
CA SER A 107 15.70 11.36 4.98
C SER A 107 15.90 11.70 3.50
N VAL A 108 15.28 10.93 2.59
CA VAL A 108 15.35 11.17 1.14
C VAL A 108 14.19 12.03 0.62
N ILE A 109 13.32 12.50 1.50
CA ILE A 109 12.18 13.35 1.14
C ILE A 109 12.61 14.81 1.14
N SER A 110 12.69 15.44 -0.03
CA SER A 110 13.00 16.86 -0.16
C SER A 110 11.78 17.76 0.08
N ARG A 111 10.61 17.32 -0.39
CA ARG A 111 9.34 18.06 -0.26
C ARG A 111 8.15 17.12 -0.17
N SER A 112 7.15 17.53 0.60
CA SER A 112 5.87 16.83 0.64
C SER A 112 4.71 17.83 0.57
N ALA A 113 3.67 17.49 -0.17
CA ALA A 113 2.49 18.35 -0.37
C ALA A 113 1.21 17.53 -0.47
N GLU A 114 0.10 18.16 -0.09
CA GLU A 114 -1.22 17.61 -0.34
C GLU A 114 -1.66 17.89 -1.77
N VAL A 115 -2.24 16.87 -2.41
CA VAL A 115 -2.94 16.99 -3.69
C VAL A 115 -4.43 16.82 -3.44
N PRO A 116 -5.21 17.92 -3.44
CA PRO A 116 -6.64 17.83 -3.19
C PRO A 116 -7.37 17.08 -4.31
N LYS A 117 -8.56 16.57 -3.99
CA LYS A 117 -9.40 15.83 -4.97
C LYS A 117 -9.57 16.57 -6.30
N SER A 118 -9.71 17.90 -6.26
CA SER A 118 -9.86 18.75 -7.46
C SER A 118 -8.64 18.76 -8.37
N ALA A 119 -7.43 18.64 -7.81
CA ALA A 119 -6.16 18.62 -8.56
C ALA A 119 -5.73 17.20 -8.98
N LYS A 120 -6.38 16.16 -8.47
CA LYS A 120 -6.01 14.76 -8.71
C LYS A 120 -5.93 14.38 -10.18
N SER A 121 -6.92 14.81 -10.99
CA SER A 121 -6.96 14.52 -12.44
C SER A 121 -5.79 15.17 -13.19
N ALA A 122 -5.39 16.39 -12.80
CA ALA A 122 -4.22 17.05 -13.37
C ALA A 122 -2.92 16.34 -12.98
N ALA A 123 -2.78 15.96 -11.71
CA ALA A 123 -1.60 15.26 -11.19
C ALA A 123 -1.39 13.87 -11.82
N LEU A 124 -2.48 13.16 -12.14
CA LEU A 124 -2.45 11.85 -12.82
C LEU A 124 -2.47 11.96 -14.37
N GLY A 125 -2.58 13.16 -14.89
CA GLY A 125 -2.68 13.42 -16.33
C GLY A 125 -1.33 13.72 -16.98
N ARG A 126 -1.31 14.76 -17.82
CA ARG A 126 -0.16 15.16 -18.65
C ARG A 126 1.10 15.56 -17.84
N GLN A 127 0.96 15.87 -16.58
CA GLN A 127 2.06 16.27 -15.69
C GLN A 127 2.70 15.09 -14.96
N LEU A 128 2.15 13.88 -15.13
CA LEU A 128 2.69 12.68 -14.50
C LEU A 128 3.99 12.27 -15.17
N ASP A 129 5.05 12.20 -14.37
CA ASP A 129 6.32 11.63 -14.82
C ASP A 129 6.20 10.11 -14.93
N PRO A 130 6.60 9.50 -16.06
CA PRO A 130 6.59 8.05 -16.21
C PRO A 130 7.45 7.29 -15.20
N ALA A 131 8.50 7.92 -14.65
CA ALA A 131 9.38 7.36 -13.63
C ALA A 131 8.82 7.50 -12.20
N ALA A 132 7.73 8.25 -12.00
CA ALA A 132 7.14 8.46 -10.68
C ALA A 132 6.48 7.18 -10.14
N TYR A 133 6.62 6.94 -8.83
CA TYR A 133 5.86 5.89 -8.15
C TYR A 133 4.43 6.35 -7.87
N VAL A 134 3.43 5.65 -8.43
CA VAL A 134 2.03 6.03 -8.31
C VAL A 134 1.20 4.92 -7.66
N MET A 135 0.73 5.15 -6.44
CA MET A 135 -0.28 4.33 -5.80
C MET A 135 -1.64 5.04 -5.83
N HIS A 136 -2.40 4.76 -6.87
CA HIS A 136 -3.71 5.37 -7.10
C HIS A 136 -4.86 4.45 -6.70
N ARG A 137 -5.85 5.01 -5.98
CA ARG A 137 -7.14 4.36 -5.70
C ARG A 137 -8.28 5.28 -6.14
N ALA A 138 -9.15 4.77 -7.03
CA ALA A 138 -10.22 5.56 -7.65
C ALA A 138 -11.25 6.09 -6.62
N TRP A 139 -11.48 5.32 -5.57
CA TRP A 139 -12.45 5.66 -4.50
C TRP A 139 -11.87 6.57 -3.40
N VAL A 140 -10.59 6.92 -3.46
CA VAL A 140 -9.93 7.85 -2.54
C VAL A 140 -9.74 9.17 -3.25
N GLY A 141 -10.28 10.25 -2.69
CA GLY A 141 -10.27 11.58 -3.32
C GLY A 141 -8.89 12.22 -3.33
N PRO A 142 -8.33 12.58 -2.18
CA PRO A 142 -7.06 13.30 -2.10
C PRO A 142 -5.86 12.34 -2.22
N MET A 143 -4.67 12.94 -2.43
CA MET A 143 -3.39 12.25 -2.49
C MET A 143 -2.31 13.03 -1.75
N VAL A 144 -1.21 12.38 -1.44
CA VAL A 144 0.04 13.00 -1.00
C VAL A 144 1.06 12.87 -2.11
N LEU A 145 1.70 13.99 -2.43
CA LEU A 145 2.88 14.07 -3.28
C LEU A 145 4.11 14.13 -2.37
N VAL A 146 5.06 13.24 -2.58
CA VAL A 146 6.34 13.20 -1.88
C VAL A 146 7.45 13.26 -2.91
N VAL A 147 8.17 14.38 -2.97
CA VAL A 147 9.29 14.58 -3.89
C VAL A 147 10.56 14.05 -3.26
N LEU A 148 11.30 13.28 -4.02
CA LEU A 148 12.53 12.62 -3.59
C LEU A 148 13.76 13.42 -3.99
N ASP A 149 14.81 13.29 -3.20
CA ASP A 149 16.17 13.73 -3.48
C ASP A 149 17.10 12.60 -3.06
N ASP A 150 17.06 11.51 -3.85
CA ASP A 150 17.86 10.32 -3.64
C ASP A 150 18.77 10.13 -4.85
N PRO A 151 20.11 10.23 -4.69
CA PRO A 151 21.04 10.06 -5.79
C PRO A 151 21.08 8.62 -6.33
N ASP A 152 20.62 7.64 -5.56
CA ASP A 152 20.68 6.22 -5.90
C ASP A 152 19.36 5.73 -6.55
N ASP A 153 18.25 6.50 -6.43
CA ASP A 153 16.94 6.16 -6.99
C ASP A 153 16.49 7.22 -8.02
N PRO A 154 16.31 6.86 -9.30
CA PRO A 154 15.84 7.78 -10.33
C PRO A 154 14.38 8.20 -10.19
N THR A 155 13.65 7.70 -9.20
CA THR A 155 12.23 8.03 -8.96
C THR A 155 12.10 9.49 -8.50
N PRO A 156 11.46 10.39 -9.29
CA PRO A 156 11.41 11.81 -8.94
C PRO A 156 10.47 12.12 -7.78
N TYR A 157 9.37 11.37 -7.68
CA TYR A 157 8.39 11.55 -6.61
C TYR A 157 7.46 10.35 -6.46
N TRP A 158 6.84 10.24 -5.29
CA TRP A 158 5.73 9.35 -5.02
C TRP A 158 4.41 10.11 -4.99
N LEU A 159 3.38 9.55 -5.62
CA LEU A 159 2.02 10.06 -5.63
C LEU A 159 1.08 9.01 -5.05
N VAL A 160 0.68 9.19 -3.79
CA VAL A 160 0.01 8.16 -2.99
C VAL A 160 -1.39 8.61 -2.61
N SER A 161 -2.42 7.80 -2.93
CA SER A 161 -3.79 8.02 -2.47
C SER A 161 -3.90 7.83 -0.96
N CYS A 162 -4.46 8.80 -0.24
CA CYS A 162 -4.77 8.71 1.17
C CYS A 162 -6.02 9.54 1.49
N ARG A 163 -6.77 9.17 2.52
CA ARG A 163 -8.00 9.90 2.91
C ARG A 163 -7.71 11.14 3.75
N ARG A 164 -6.60 11.11 4.47
CA ARG A 164 -6.18 12.16 5.42
C ARG A 164 -4.74 12.60 5.15
N PRO A 165 -4.50 13.32 4.06
CA PRO A 165 -3.16 13.77 3.67
C PRO A 165 -2.51 14.64 4.75
N ASP A 166 -3.29 15.47 5.46
CA ASP A 166 -2.87 16.30 6.58
C ASP A 166 -2.19 15.47 7.68
N ARG A 167 -2.77 14.32 8.04
CA ARG A 167 -2.22 13.43 9.06
C ARG A 167 -0.97 12.69 8.61
N VAL A 168 -0.95 12.24 7.35
CA VAL A 168 0.25 11.62 6.78
C VAL A 168 1.40 12.62 6.79
N LEU A 169 1.17 13.86 6.32
CA LEU A 169 2.17 14.91 6.29
C LEU A 169 2.64 15.32 7.69
N SER A 170 1.74 15.38 8.67
CA SER A 170 2.13 15.69 10.06
C SER A 170 2.97 14.56 10.67
N ALA A 171 2.62 13.31 10.40
CA ALA A 171 3.39 12.14 10.87
C ALA A 171 4.77 12.02 10.23
N LEU A 172 4.95 12.50 8.98
CA LEU A 172 6.26 12.54 8.31
C LEU A 172 7.18 13.64 8.87
N ARG A 173 6.61 14.71 9.45
CA ARG A 173 7.37 15.86 9.99
C ARG A 173 7.68 15.75 11.48
N SER A 174 7.06 14.82 12.19
CA SER A 174 7.22 14.61 13.62
C SER A 174 8.33 13.60 13.90
#